data_54acf4a2cd465f1b4d40551177966b86
#
_entry.id   54acf4a2cd465f1b4d40551177966b86
#
_cell.length_a   1.000
_cell.length_b   1.000
_cell.length_c   1.000
_cell.angle_alpha   90.00
_cell.angle_beta   90.00
_cell.angle_gamma   90.00
#
_symmetry.space_group_name_H-M   'P 1'
#
loop_
_entity.id
_entity.type
_entity.pdbx_description
1 polymer ?
#
loop_
_entity_poly.entity_id
_entity_poly.type
_entity_poly.pdbx_seq_one_letter_code
_entity_poly.pdbx_strand_id
1 'polypeptide(L)'
;MDNDLLFGIRLKKTGEMLSSQVARILSDEKIEFEPRGIYLLIILKEKAQASIKEIADRLGMTHPAIVQMVNSLNSIGLITQSKSFDDKRITLIELTEKGKEELNRIKPVLTEIEYAVESISNEIDANLRYSLSKLSEAAKSKLLLQKVNEGLKQKAIQEINIVPYSRKYKSDFAHLNYEWLEKYFKIEKAEAEDKRLLNNPEREIIKKGGEIFFAIFNSDAVGTCAVLKIDDTTYELAKMGVTEKAQGRQIGKKLALTAIGYAVEKGALKLRLYTSTKLNAALNLYRSLGFVEVKGESNDQYKRELILMELDLKM
;
A
#
# COMPACT_ATOMS: atom_id res chain seq x y z
N MET A 1 -0.77 -21.67 19.50
CA MET A 1 -0.85 -20.57 18.53
C MET A 1 -1.69 -19.47 19.15
N ASP A 2 -1.06 -18.46 19.73
CA ASP A 2 -1.75 -17.23 20.07
C ASP A 2 -2.15 -16.58 18.75
N ASN A 3 -3.45 -16.57 18.52
CA ASN A 3 -3.98 -16.25 17.22
C ASN A 3 -4.21 -14.73 17.16
N ASP A 4 -3.18 -13.97 16.78
CA ASP A 4 -3.24 -12.51 16.61
C ASP A 4 -4.37 -12.05 15.68
N LEU A 5 -4.89 -12.95 14.86
CA LEU A 5 -6.10 -12.71 14.05
C LEU A 5 -7.34 -12.40 14.92
N LEU A 6 -7.36 -12.89 16.18
CA LEU A 6 -8.45 -12.60 17.13
C LEU A 6 -8.26 -11.27 17.88
N PHE A 7 -7.14 -10.55 17.68
CA PHE A 7 -6.85 -9.31 18.41
C PHE A 7 -7.98 -8.29 18.31
N GLY A 8 -8.46 -8.00 17.08
CA GLY A 8 -9.57 -7.08 16.86
C GLY A 8 -10.88 -7.53 17.50
N ILE A 9 -11.16 -8.85 17.49
CA ILE A 9 -12.34 -9.43 18.13
C ILE A 9 -12.25 -9.30 19.65
N ARG A 10 -11.08 -9.61 20.24
CA ARG A 10 -10.84 -9.46 21.68
C ARG A 10 -10.99 -7.99 22.11
N LEU A 11 -10.39 -7.07 21.38
CA LEU A 11 -10.49 -5.62 21.66
C LEU A 11 -11.94 -5.14 21.64
N LYS A 12 -12.71 -5.53 20.62
CA LYS A 12 -14.14 -5.21 20.52
C LYS A 12 -14.91 -5.76 21.72
N LYS A 13 -14.75 -7.05 22.04
CA LYS A 13 -15.43 -7.71 23.15
C LYS A 13 -15.09 -7.05 24.50
N THR A 14 -13.82 -6.73 24.74
CA THR A 14 -13.39 -6.03 25.96
C THR A 14 -14.04 -4.66 26.07
N GLY A 15 -14.09 -3.89 24.97
CA GLY A 15 -14.77 -2.61 24.93
C GLY A 15 -16.28 -2.73 25.21
N GLU A 16 -16.95 -3.74 24.68
CA GLU A 16 -18.36 -4.02 24.97
C GLU A 16 -18.61 -4.38 26.43
N MET A 17 -17.73 -5.18 27.05
CA MET A 17 -17.82 -5.54 28.46
C MET A 17 -17.67 -4.32 29.37
N LEU A 18 -16.68 -3.46 29.13
CA LEU A 18 -16.48 -2.22 29.87
C LEU A 18 -17.67 -1.27 29.71
N SER A 19 -18.17 -1.09 28.50
CA SER A 19 -19.35 -0.27 28.23
C SER A 19 -20.60 -0.78 28.94
N SER A 20 -20.77 -2.10 29.04
CA SER A 20 -21.89 -2.71 29.76
C SER A 20 -21.80 -2.47 31.27
N GLN A 21 -20.58 -2.51 31.85
CA GLN A 21 -20.39 -2.19 33.29
C GLN A 21 -20.70 -0.71 33.55
N VAL A 22 -20.24 0.20 32.69
CA VAL A 22 -20.56 1.63 32.81
C VAL A 22 -22.09 1.85 32.72
N ALA A 23 -22.75 1.18 31.77
CA ALA A 23 -24.22 1.27 31.62
C ALA A 23 -24.94 0.82 32.88
N ARG A 24 -24.48 -0.25 33.56
CA ARG A 24 -25.03 -0.72 34.81
C ARG A 24 -24.85 0.29 35.92
N ILE A 25 -23.65 0.85 36.13
CA ILE A 25 -23.38 1.89 37.11
C ILE A 25 -24.35 3.08 36.91
N LEU A 26 -24.50 3.55 35.68
CA LEU A 26 -25.39 4.67 35.37
C LEU A 26 -26.87 4.33 35.67
N SER A 27 -27.29 3.09 35.35
CA SER A 27 -28.64 2.62 35.68
C SER A 27 -28.90 2.56 37.18
N ASP A 28 -27.94 2.08 37.98
CA ASP A 28 -28.02 2.04 39.45
C ASP A 28 -28.16 3.46 40.01
N GLU A 29 -27.53 4.46 39.39
CA GLU A 29 -27.64 5.90 39.69
C GLU A 29 -28.86 6.60 39.04
N LYS A 30 -29.81 5.83 38.51
CA LYS A 30 -31.07 6.32 37.90
C LYS A 30 -30.85 7.30 36.74
N ILE A 31 -29.84 7.03 35.94
CA ILE A 31 -29.57 7.77 34.69
C ILE A 31 -30.29 7.04 33.55
N GLU A 32 -31.33 7.69 32.97
CA GLU A 32 -32.31 7.06 32.09
C GLU A 32 -31.93 7.13 30.59
N PHE A 33 -30.64 7.41 30.27
CA PHE A 33 -30.19 7.47 28.86
C PHE A 33 -28.90 6.69 28.67
N GLU A 34 -28.65 6.32 27.40
CA GLU A 34 -27.47 5.49 27.06
C GLU A 34 -26.14 6.16 27.45
N PRO A 35 -25.15 5.40 27.95
CA PRO A 35 -23.82 5.91 28.31
C PRO A 35 -23.16 6.75 27.23
N ARG A 36 -23.38 6.39 25.96
CA ARG A 36 -22.86 7.15 24.81
C ARG A 36 -23.40 8.57 24.73
N GLY A 37 -24.63 8.81 25.20
CA GLY A 37 -25.23 10.14 25.26
C GLY A 37 -24.48 11.11 26.16
N ILE A 38 -23.80 10.60 27.20
CA ILE A 38 -22.97 11.40 28.11
C ILE A 38 -21.84 12.11 27.34
N TYR A 39 -21.16 11.40 26.44
CA TYR A 39 -20.10 12.01 25.63
C TYR A 39 -20.60 13.14 24.76
N LEU A 40 -21.82 13.01 24.22
CA LEU A 40 -22.46 14.08 23.46
C LEU A 40 -22.75 15.30 24.34
N LEU A 41 -23.30 15.09 25.56
CA LEU A 41 -23.56 16.19 26.51
C LEU A 41 -22.24 16.88 26.92
N ILE A 42 -21.15 16.15 27.14
CA ILE A 42 -19.83 16.70 27.45
C ILE A 42 -19.30 17.57 26.28
N ILE A 43 -19.42 17.10 25.04
CA ILE A 43 -19.02 17.87 23.86
C ILE A 43 -19.80 19.20 23.79
N LEU A 44 -21.10 19.17 24.04
CA LEU A 44 -21.95 20.37 24.01
C LEU A 44 -21.66 21.31 25.18
N LYS A 45 -21.23 20.79 26.32
CA LYS A 45 -20.75 21.63 27.45
C LYS A 45 -19.50 22.42 27.08
N GLU A 46 -18.60 21.81 26.36
CA GLU A 46 -17.32 22.44 25.95
C GLU A 46 -17.50 23.46 24.82
N LYS A 47 -18.36 23.18 23.85
CA LYS A 47 -18.52 23.97 22.61
C LYS A 47 -19.72 24.90 22.57
N ALA A 48 -20.61 24.85 23.57
CA ALA A 48 -21.92 25.45 23.60
C ALA A 48 -22.88 24.90 22.55
N GLN A 49 -22.47 24.76 21.29
CA GLN A 49 -23.23 24.15 20.20
C GLN A 49 -22.33 23.33 19.29
N ALA A 50 -22.86 22.30 18.65
CA ALA A 50 -22.13 21.49 17.65
C ALA A 50 -23.09 20.90 16.61
N SER A 51 -22.59 20.69 15.40
CA SER A 51 -23.31 19.99 14.35
C SER A 51 -23.23 18.46 14.52
N ILE A 52 -24.18 17.73 13.92
CA ILE A 52 -24.14 16.25 13.90
C ILE A 52 -22.82 15.73 13.33
N LYS A 53 -22.28 16.39 12.30
CA LYS A 53 -21.01 16.01 11.69
C LYS A 53 -19.83 16.17 12.66
N GLU A 54 -19.74 17.31 13.33
CA GLU A 54 -18.67 17.56 14.32
C GLU A 54 -18.70 16.55 15.47
N ILE A 55 -19.90 16.21 15.96
CA ILE A 55 -20.07 15.20 17.00
C ILE A 55 -19.65 13.82 16.51
N ALA A 56 -20.06 13.44 15.28
CA ALA A 56 -19.70 12.19 14.64
C ALA A 56 -18.17 12.04 14.48
N ASP A 57 -17.52 13.07 13.96
CA ASP A 57 -16.07 13.10 13.78
C ASP A 57 -15.33 12.99 15.13
N ARG A 58 -15.80 13.70 16.16
CA ARG A 58 -15.16 13.70 17.49
C ARG A 58 -15.33 12.37 18.24
N LEU A 59 -16.51 11.74 18.11
CA LEU A 59 -16.80 10.44 18.75
C LEU A 59 -16.32 9.24 17.92
N GLY A 60 -15.93 9.44 16.66
CA GLY A 60 -15.58 8.37 15.73
C GLY A 60 -16.79 7.47 15.41
N MET A 61 -17.99 8.03 15.40
CA MET A 61 -19.24 7.31 15.17
C MET A 61 -19.85 7.68 13.81
N THR A 62 -20.72 6.79 13.31
CA THR A 62 -21.41 7.05 12.05
C THR A 62 -22.50 8.11 12.22
N HIS A 63 -22.76 8.88 11.17
CA HIS A 63 -23.81 9.90 11.17
C HIS A 63 -25.18 9.36 11.62
N PRO A 64 -25.69 8.21 11.14
CA PRO A 64 -26.95 7.65 11.62
C PRO A 64 -26.97 7.35 13.13
N ALA A 65 -25.85 6.86 13.68
CA ALA A 65 -25.76 6.58 15.12
C ALA A 65 -25.85 7.86 15.96
N ILE A 66 -25.23 8.96 15.51
CA ILE A 66 -25.38 10.26 16.17
C ILE A 66 -26.79 10.80 16.04
N VAL A 67 -27.44 10.69 14.88
CA VAL A 67 -28.84 11.11 14.71
C VAL A 67 -29.76 10.38 15.67
N GLN A 68 -29.60 9.07 15.83
CA GLN A 68 -30.38 8.29 16.79
C GLN A 68 -30.16 8.76 18.23
N MET A 69 -28.92 8.99 18.62
CA MET A 69 -28.56 9.50 19.96
C MET A 69 -29.13 10.89 20.20
N VAL A 70 -29.03 11.80 19.24
CA VAL A 70 -29.61 13.15 19.30
C VAL A 70 -31.12 13.07 19.47
N ASN A 71 -31.82 12.24 18.71
CA ASN A 71 -33.25 12.07 18.83
C ASN A 71 -33.67 11.55 20.21
N SER A 72 -32.92 10.58 20.76
CA SER A 72 -33.14 10.03 22.09
C SER A 72 -32.98 11.12 23.19
N LEU A 73 -31.87 11.87 23.17
CA LEU A 73 -31.63 12.93 24.16
C LEU A 73 -32.60 14.11 24.01
N ASN A 74 -33.01 14.43 22.78
CA ASN A 74 -34.02 15.48 22.52
C ASN A 74 -35.38 15.07 23.04
N SER A 75 -35.78 13.80 22.90
CA SER A 75 -37.11 13.31 23.37
C SER A 75 -37.26 13.39 24.88
N ILE A 76 -36.15 13.31 25.64
CA ILE A 76 -36.17 13.48 27.12
C ILE A 76 -35.84 14.92 27.55
N GLY A 77 -35.65 15.83 26.56
CA GLY A 77 -35.47 17.26 26.80
C GLY A 77 -34.11 17.70 27.33
N LEU A 78 -33.05 16.88 27.15
CA LEU A 78 -31.69 17.25 27.59
C LEU A 78 -30.95 18.13 26.58
N ILE A 79 -31.36 18.08 25.31
CA ILE A 79 -30.77 18.89 24.24
C ILE A 79 -31.92 19.52 23.39
N THR A 80 -31.58 20.53 22.64
CA THR A 80 -32.43 21.12 21.61
C THR A 80 -31.72 21.17 20.28
N GLN A 81 -32.50 21.28 19.18
CA GLN A 81 -31.97 21.34 17.83
C GLN A 81 -32.48 22.62 17.14
N SER A 82 -31.55 23.31 16.47
CA SER A 82 -31.85 24.50 15.67
C SER A 82 -31.21 24.42 14.30
N LYS A 83 -31.66 25.22 13.35
CA LYS A 83 -30.98 25.37 12.06
C LYS A 83 -29.89 26.43 12.17
N SER A 84 -28.72 26.16 11.58
CA SER A 84 -27.67 27.17 11.49
C SER A 84 -28.18 28.40 10.72
N PHE A 85 -27.78 29.57 11.20
CA PHE A 85 -28.09 30.83 10.52
C PHE A 85 -27.39 30.94 9.17
N ASP A 86 -26.12 30.47 9.10
CA ASP A 86 -25.27 30.58 7.92
C ASP A 86 -25.61 29.55 6.83
N ASP A 87 -25.96 28.31 7.24
CA ASP A 87 -26.40 27.24 6.31
C ASP A 87 -27.55 26.44 6.91
N LYS A 88 -28.75 26.68 6.45
CA LYS A 88 -29.98 26.01 6.90
C LYS A 88 -30.00 24.48 6.72
N ARG A 89 -29.04 23.93 5.97
CA ARG A 89 -28.84 22.46 5.85
C ARG A 89 -28.21 21.87 7.08
N ILE A 90 -27.46 22.67 7.85
CA ILE A 90 -26.77 22.25 9.06
C ILE A 90 -27.73 22.35 10.24
N THR A 91 -27.87 21.25 10.99
CA THR A 91 -28.58 21.24 12.28
C THR A 91 -27.54 21.37 13.38
N LEU A 92 -27.72 22.38 14.23
CA LEU A 92 -26.94 22.64 15.44
C LEU A 92 -27.68 22.07 16.64
N ILE A 93 -26.93 21.56 17.59
CA ILE A 93 -27.40 20.88 18.78
C ILE A 93 -26.80 21.61 19.98
N GLU A 94 -27.65 21.90 21.00
CA GLU A 94 -27.28 22.64 22.20
C GLU A 94 -27.86 21.94 23.43
N LEU A 95 -27.22 22.16 24.61
CA LEU A 95 -27.79 21.72 25.89
C LEU A 95 -28.96 22.63 26.29
N THR A 96 -30.02 22.00 26.76
CA THR A 96 -31.06 22.73 27.52
C THR A 96 -30.58 22.98 28.97
N GLU A 97 -31.31 23.81 29.72
CA GLU A 97 -31.03 23.97 31.16
C GLU A 97 -31.15 22.63 31.88
N LYS A 98 -32.20 21.84 31.57
CA LYS A 98 -32.31 20.45 32.08
C LYS A 98 -31.09 19.59 31.74
N GLY A 99 -30.53 19.71 30.56
CA GLY A 99 -29.34 18.98 30.12
C GLY A 99 -28.10 19.40 30.92
N LYS A 100 -27.96 20.69 31.23
CA LYS A 100 -26.86 21.21 32.06
C LYS A 100 -26.99 20.72 33.52
N GLU A 101 -28.19 20.77 34.07
CA GLU A 101 -28.48 20.27 35.43
C GLU A 101 -28.19 18.78 35.54
N GLU A 102 -28.66 17.99 34.57
CA GLU A 102 -28.44 16.55 34.52
C GLU A 102 -26.93 16.23 34.41
N LEU A 103 -26.20 16.93 33.52
CA LEU A 103 -24.76 16.75 33.41
C LEU A 103 -24.01 17.08 34.73
N ASN A 104 -24.45 18.09 35.46
CA ASN A 104 -23.89 18.41 36.78
C ASN A 104 -24.26 17.34 37.82
N ARG A 105 -25.46 16.77 37.79
CA ARG A 105 -25.90 15.68 38.68
C ARG A 105 -25.06 14.41 38.51
N ILE A 106 -24.75 14.04 37.25
CA ILE A 106 -23.99 12.82 36.98
C ILE A 106 -22.47 13.00 37.08
N LYS A 107 -21.98 14.23 37.18
CA LYS A 107 -20.53 14.54 37.24
C LYS A 107 -19.77 13.76 38.31
N PRO A 108 -20.25 13.63 39.57
CA PRO A 108 -19.55 12.84 40.58
C PRO A 108 -19.34 11.38 40.15
N VAL A 109 -20.39 10.76 39.58
CA VAL A 109 -20.32 9.36 39.11
C VAL A 109 -19.31 9.21 37.98
N LEU A 110 -19.29 10.17 37.04
CA LEU A 110 -18.30 10.16 35.93
C LEU A 110 -16.88 10.29 36.46
N THR A 111 -16.67 11.12 37.46
CA THR A 111 -15.35 11.29 38.11
C THR A 111 -14.87 9.97 38.74
N GLU A 112 -15.75 9.26 39.43
CA GLU A 112 -15.40 7.96 40.03
C GLU A 112 -15.14 6.90 38.96
N ILE A 113 -15.89 6.90 37.83
CA ILE A 113 -15.62 6.01 36.69
C ILE A 113 -14.23 6.32 36.08
N GLU A 114 -13.88 7.61 35.91
CA GLU A 114 -12.55 8.03 35.44
C GLU A 114 -11.43 7.54 36.34
N TYR A 115 -11.55 7.73 37.67
CA TYR A 115 -10.58 7.22 38.62
C TYR A 115 -10.45 5.69 38.62
N ALA A 116 -11.57 4.96 38.52
CA ALA A 116 -11.54 3.51 38.44
C ALA A 116 -10.84 3.02 37.17
N VAL A 117 -11.13 3.64 36.00
CA VAL A 117 -10.46 3.32 34.73
C VAL A 117 -8.97 3.65 34.79
N GLU A 118 -8.59 4.75 35.42
CA GLU A 118 -7.19 5.12 35.59
C GLU A 118 -6.44 4.14 36.51
N SER A 119 -7.03 3.78 37.65
CA SER A 119 -6.48 2.79 38.60
C SER A 119 -6.26 1.44 37.89
N ILE A 120 -7.29 0.89 37.25
CA ILE A 120 -7.22 -0.38 36.54
C ILE A 120 -6.17 -0.31 35.42
N SER A 121 -6.12 0.80 34.68
CA SER A 121 -5.14 0.95 33.58
C SER A 121 -3.71 0.94 34.14
N ASN A 122 -3.45 1.61 35.26
CA ASN A 122 -2.13 1.67 35.86
C ASN A 122 -1.71 0.34 36.50
N GLU A 123 -2.66 -0.42 37.06
CA GLU A 123 -2.41 -1.78 37.57
C GLU A 123 -2.03 -2.77 36.49
N ILE A 124 -2.60 -2.62 35.28
CA ILE A 124 -2.29 -3.48 34.14
C ILE A 124 -0.96 -3.06 33.47
N ASP A 125 -0.86 -1.81 33.09
CA ASP A 125 0.33 -1.18 32.48
C ASP A 125 0.15 0.35 32.48
N ALA A 126 1.09 1.07 33.09
CA ALA A 126 1.07 2.54 33.13
C ALA A 126 0.98 3.21 31.74
N ASN A 127 1.37 2.52 30.68
CA ASN A 127 1.32 3.01 29.30
C ASN A 127 0.05 2.58 28.54
N LEU A 128 -0.86 1.80 29.13
CA LEU A 128 -2.02 1.21 28.45
C LEU A 128 -2.86 2.27 27.70
N ARG A 129 -3.18 3.38 28.36
CA ARG A 129 -3.98 4.49 27.78
C ARG A 129 -3.27 5.13 26.59
N TYR A 130 -1.97 5.35 26.69
CA TYR A 130 -1.14 5.87 25.60
C TYR A 130 -1.09 4.89 24.43
N SER A 131 -0.86 3.61 24.70
CA SER A 131 -0.81 2.54 23.69
C SER A 131 -2.14 2.39 22.96
N LEU A 132 -3.27 2.48 23.66
CA LEU A 132 -4.60 2.45 23.04
C LEU A 132 -4.86 3.66 22.16
N SER A 133 -4.40 4.86 22.57
CA SER A 133 -4.47 6.07 21.73
C SER A 133 -3.67 5.89 20.44
N LYS A 134 -2.43 5.38 20.53
CA LYS A 134 -1.59 5.11 19.37
C LYS A 134 -2.19 4.05 18.42
N LEU A 135 -2.79 3.00 19.00
CA LEU A 135 -3.52 2.00 18.22
C LEU A 135 -4.70 2.62 17.45
N SER A 136 -5.44 3.52 18.09
CA SER A 136 -6.56 4.23 17.47
C SER A 136 -6.11 5.13 16.32
N GLU A 137 -4.99 5.86 16.47
CA GLU A 137 -4.38 6.65 15.41
C GLU A 137 -3.95 5.77 14.23
N ALA A 138 -3.27 4.65 14.52
CA ALA A 138 -2.85 3.70 13.50
C ALA A 138 -4.03 3.11 12.72
N ALA A 139 -5.13 2.79 13.41
CA ALA A 139 -6.35 2.30 12.77
C ALA A 139 -6.98 3.35 11.83
N LYS A 140 -7.02 4.63 12.24
CA LYS A 140 -7.51 5.74 11.41
C LYS A 140 -6.64 5.96 10.17
N SER A 141 -5.33 5.83 10.28
CA SER A 141 -4.37 6.02 9.18
C SER A 141 -4.31 4.86 8.18
N LYS A 142 -5.10 3.80 8.37
CA LYS A 142 -5.07 2.57 7.54
C LYS A 142 -3.71 1.85 7.53
N LEU A 143 -2.89 2.05 8.57
CA LEU A 143 -1.54 1.49 8.67
C LEU A 143 -1.53 -0.05 8.55
N LEU A 144 -2.53 -0.74 9.10
CA LEU A 144 -2.67 -2.20 8.97
C LEU A 144 -2.77 -2.62 7.50
N LEU A 145 -3.61 -1.96 6.72
CA LEU A 145 -3.79 -2.25 5.30
C LEU A 145 -2.47 -2.04 4.52
N GLN A 146 -1.74 -0.96 4.83
CA GLN A 146 -0.44 -0.69 4.21
C GLN A 146 0.57 -1.80 4.52
N LYS A 147 0.74 -2.17 5.80
CA LYS A 147 1.67 -3.23 6.22
C LYS A 147 1.34 -4.59 5.61
N VAL A 148 0.05 -4.96 5.54
CA VAL A 148 -0.37 -6.21 4.90
C VAL A 148 -0.04 -6.19 3.41
N ASN A 149 -0.35 -5.11 2.70
CA ASN A 149 -0.05 -4.98 1.27
C ASN A 149 1.46 -5.01 0.99
N GLU A 150 2.27 -4.37 1.83
CA GLU A 150 3.74 -4.44 1.75
C GLU A 150 4.25 -5.86 1.97
N GLY A 151 3.76 -6.55 3.00
CA GLY A 151 4.11 -7.94 3.28
C GLY A 151 3.74 -8.89 2.15
N LEU A 152 2.55 -8.75 1.56
CA LEU A 152 2.12 -9.55 0.41
C LEU A 152 2.98 -9.27 -0.83
N LYS A 153 3.36 -8.01 -1.09
CA LYS A 153 4.30 -7.66 -2.16
C LYS A 153 5.66 -8.30 -1.96
N GLN A 154 6.19 -8.26 -0.74
CA GLN A 154 7.51 -8.86 -0.43
C GLN A 154 7.48 -10.38 -0.62
N LYS A 155 6.45 -11.08 -0.16
CA LYS A 155 6.28 -12.52 -0.41
C LYS A 155 6.24 -12.83 -1.90
N ALA A 156 5.42 -12.11 -2.67
CA ALA A 156 5.33 -12.30 -4.11
C ALA A 156 6.67 -12.06 -4.83
N ILE A 157 7.50 -11.13 -4.33
CA ILE A 157 8.87 -10.92 -4.86
C ILE A 157 9.78 -12.10 -4.54
N GLN A 158 9.68 -12.69 -3.34
CA GLN A 158 10.48 -13.85 -2.94
C GLN A 158 10.14 -15.11 -3.75
N GLU A 159 8.90 -15.29 -4.15
CA GLU A 159 8.45 -16.43 -4.97
C GLU A 159 8.91 -16.40 -6.43
N ILE A 160 9.50 -15.27 -6.88
CA ILE A 160 10.01 -15.13 -8.24
C ILE A 160 11.40 -15.75 -8.34
N ASN A 161 11.51 -16.81 -9.12
CA ASN A 161 12.75 -17.49 -9.44
C ASN A 161 13.28 -17.02 -10.80
N ILE A 162 14.58 -16.69 -10.88
CA ILE A 162 15.24 -16.44 -12.16
C ILE A 162 15.95 -17.71 -12.61
N VAL A 163 15.62 -18.15 -13.82
CA VAL A 163 16.18 -19.35 -14.42
C VAL A 163 16.82 -19.02 -15.78
N PRO A 164 17.93 -19.71 -16.17
CA PRO A 164 18.53 -19.54 -17.47
C PRO A 164 17.68 -20.18 -18.57
N TYR A 165 18.08 -19.94 -19.82
CA TYR A 165 17.41 -20.48 -21.00
C TYR A 165 17.23 -21.99 -20.93
N SER A 166 16.03 -22.42 -21.25
CA SER A 166 15.70 -23.79 -21.59
C SER A 166 14.76 -23.78 -22.81
N ARG A 167 14.89 -24.80 -23.66
CA ARG A 167 14.10 -24.89 -24.92
C ARG A 167 12.60 -24.81 -24.70
N LYS A 168 12.10 -25.22 -23.53
CA LYS A 168 10.68 -25.11 -23.15
C LYS A 168 10.19 -23.66 -23.09
N TYR A 169 11.07 -22.69 -22.81
CA TYR A 169 10.73 -21.27 -22.71
C TYR A 169 10.95 -20.47 -24.01
N LYS A 170 11.24 -21.16 -25.13
CA LYS A 170 11.48 -20.48 -26.41
C LYS A 170 10.29 -19.64 -26.88
N SER A 171 9.08 -20.19 -26.77
CA SER A 171 7.84 -19.47 -27.09
C SER A 171 7.60 -18.28 -26.17
N ASP A 172 7.90 -18.44 -24.87
CA ASP A 172 7.72 -17.38 -23.89
C ASP A 172 8.66 -16.21 -24.14
N PHE A 173 9.90 -16.49 -24.56
CA PHE A 173 10.85 -15.44 -24.96
C PHE A 173 10.30 -14.54 -26.07
N ALA A 174 9.76 -15.13 -27.10
CA ALA A 174 9.14 -14.39 -28.20
C ALA A 174 7.89 -13.65 -27.73
N HIS A 175 6.98 -14.33 -27.03
CA HIS A 175 5.70 -13.78 -26.59
C HIS A 175 5.89 -12.55 -25.67
N LEU A 176 6.69 -12.68 -24.62
CA LEU A 176 6.97 -11.59 -23.68
C LEU A 176 7.59 -10.36 -24.33
N ASN A 177 8.39 -10.56 -25.38
CA ASN A 177 8.96 -9.45 -26.14
C ASN A 177 7.97 -8.81 -27.09
N TYR A 178 7.13 -9.59 -27.78
CA TYR A 178 6.11 -9.02 -28.66
C TYR A 178 5.05 -8.22 -27.88
N GLU A 179 4.66 -8.67 -26.67
CA GLU A 179 3.70 -7.97 -25.80
C GLU A 179 4.10 -6.49 -25.58
N TRP A 180 5.36 -6.22 -25.22
CA TRP A 180 5.78 -4.84 -24.99
C TRP A 180 6.11 -4.08 -26.28
N LEU A 181 6.58 -4.75 -27.35
CA LEU A 181 6.81 -4.12 -28.65
C LEU A 181 5.51 -3.55 -29.21
N GLU A 182 4.44 -4.33 -29.18
CA GLU A 182 3.11 -3.90 -29.64
C GLU A 182 2.59 -2.73 -28.81
N LYS A 183 2.73 -2.83 -27.49
CA LYS A 183 2.22 -1.82 -26.57
C LYS A 183 2.89 -0.45 -26.73
N TYR A 184 4.20 -0.40 -26.78
CA TYR A 184 4.93 0.88 -26.70
C TYR A 184 5.31 1.46 -28.05
N PHE A 185 5.45 0.63 -29.09
CA PHE A 185 5.89 1.07 -30.40
C PHE A 185 4.84 0.95 -31.48
N LYS A 186 3.65 0.38 -31.20
CA LYS A 186 2.58 0.14 -32.15
C LYS A 186 3.10 -0.54 -33.42
N ILE A 187 4.06 -1.42 -33.27
CA ILE A 187 4.70 -2.11 -34.38
C ILE A 187 3.88 -3.36 -34.67
N GLU A 188 3.08 -3.35 -35.73
CA GLU A 188 2.33 -4.51 -36.22
C GLU A 188 3.25 -5.67 -36.60
N LYS A 189 4.51 -5.34 -36.97
CA LYS A 189 5.55 -6.32 -37.32
C LYS A 189 6.85 -5.91 -36.65
N ALA A 190 7.46 -6.82 -35.87
CA ALA A 190 8.79 -6.63 -35.31
C ALA A 190 9.81 -6.33 -36.40
N GLU A 191 10.80 -5.49 -36.11
CA GLU A 191 11.90 -5.21 -37.00
C GLU A 191 12.72 -6.48 -37.30
N ALA A 192 13.49 -6.47 -38.41
CA ALA A 192 14.23 -7.64 -38.85
C ALA A 192 15.14 -8.23 -37.74
N GLU A 193 15.80 -7.37 -37.01
CA GLU A 193 16.66 -7.78 -35.88
C GLU A 193 15.88 -8.41 -34.73
N ASP A 194 14.71 -7.84 -34.36
CA ASP A 194 13.85 -8.44 -33.37
C ASP A 194 13.42 -9.85 -33.79
N LYS A 195 12.97 -10.01 -35.03
CA LYS A 195 12.56 -11.31 -35.56
C LYS A 195 13.70 -12.31 -35.56
N ARG A 196 14.90 -11.87 -35.94
CA ARG A 196 16.11 -12.71 -35.97
C ARG A 196 16.42 -13.31 -34.61
N LEU A 197 16.47 -12.45 -33.56
CA LEU A 197 16.79 -12.85 -32.21
C LEU A 197 15.68 -13.67 -31.53
N LEU A 198 14.42 -13.25 -31.69
CA LEU A 198 13.28 -13.89 -31.04
C LEU A 198 12.93 -15.26 -31.62
N ASN A 199 13.10 -15.45 -32.93
CA ASN A 199 12.78 -16.71 -33.58
C ASN A 199 13.91 -17.76 -33.47
N ASN A 200 15.17 -17.32 -33.31
CA ASN A 200 16.34 -18.22 -33.30
C ASN A 200 17.25 -17.94 -32.10
N PRO A 201 16.74 -17.90 -30.87
CA PRO A 201 17.53 -17.52 -29.69
C PRO A 201 18.72 -18.42 -29.45
N GLU A 202 18.61 -19.73 -29.69
CA GLU A 202 19.73 -20.66 -29.53
C GLU A 202 20.92 -20.31 -30.45
N ARG A 203 20.62 -20.00 -31.74
CA ARG A 203 21.67 -19.69 -32.71
C ARG A 203 22.24 -18.28 -32.52
N GLU A 204 21.35 -17.32 -32.27
CA GLU A 204 21.72 -15.90 -32.30
C GLU A 204 22.24 -15.38 -30.95
N ILE A 205 21.91 -16.05 -29.85
CA ILE A 205 22.30 -15.61 -28.51
C ILE A 205 23.17 -16.69 -27.83
N ILE A 206 22.60 -17.87 -27.58
CA ILE A 206 23.28 -18.88 -26.73
C ILE A 206 24.56 -19.38 -27.37
N LYS A 207 24.52 -19.81 -28.65
CA LYS A 207 25.72 -20.31 -29.35
C LYS A 207 26.81 -19.25 -29.59
N LYS A 208 26.45 -17.96 -29.45
CA LYS A 208 27.38 -16.83 -29.55
C LYS A 208 27.98 -16.43 -28.19
N GLY A 209 27.72 -17.18 -27.12
CA GLY A 209 28.24 -16.92 -25.78
C GLY A 209 27.40 -15.94 -24.95
N GLY A 210 26.18 -15.67 -25.38
CA GLY A 210 25.19 -14.96 -24.59
C GLY A 210 24.31 -15.90 -23.75
N GLU A 211 23.35 -15.33 -23.02
CA GLU A 211 22.39 -16.08 -22.21
C GLU A 211 21.01 -15.38 -22.21
N ILE A 212 19.97 -16.14 -21.91
CA ILE A 212 18.62 -15.59 -21.72
C ILE A 212 18.13 -16.03 -20.35
N PHE A 213 17.57 -15.10 -19.61
CA PHE A 213 17.00 -15.37 -18.29
C PHE A 213 15.49 -15.15 -18.30
N PHE A 214 14.80 -16.00 -17.51
CA PHE A 214 13.36 -15.91 -17.32
C PHE A 214 13.02 -15.74 -15.85
N ALA A 215 12.09 -14.84 -15.55
CA ALA A 215 11.46 -14.74 -14.26
C ALA A 215 10.24 -15.66 -14.23
N ILE A 216 10.28 -16.66 -13.34
CA ILE A 216 9.20 -17.64 -13.18
C ILE A 216 8.41 -17.29 -11.91
N PHE A 217 7.11 -17.18 -12.04
CA PHE A 217 6.17 -16.98 -10.96
C PHE A 217 4.95 -17.91 -11.16
N ASN A 218 4.60 -18.72 -10.15
CA ASN A 218 3.53 -19.72 -10.23
C ASN A 218 3.66 -20.64 -11.48
N SER A 219 4.86 -21.07 -11.79
CA SER A 219 5.21 -21.90 -12.97
C SER A 219 5.15 -21.20 -14.34
N ASP A 220 4.70 -19.95 -14.41
CA ASP A 220 4.63 -19.18 -15.63
C ASP A 220 5.86 -18.29 -15.81
N ALA A 221 6.31 -18.14 -17.06
CA ALA A 221 7.32 -17.16 -17.43
C ALA A 221 6.66 -15.77 -17.52
N VAL A 222 6.95 -14.92 -16.53
CA VAL A 222 6.33 -13.59 -16.40
C VAL A 222 7.26 -12.44 -16.80
N GLY A 223 8.51 -12.74 -17.09
CA GLY A 223 9.50 -11.77 -17.55
C GLY A 223 10.71 -12.48 -18.14
N THR A 224 11.45 -11.76 -18.97
CA THR A 224 12.67 -12.25 -19.63
C THR A 224 13.67 -11.11 -19.83
N CYS A 225 14.94 -11.47 -19.98
CA CYS A 225 15.97 -10.62 -20.56
C CYS A 225 17.01 -11.47 -21.26
N ALA A 226 17.71 -10.88 -22.23
CA ALA A 226 18.83 -11.50 -22.92
C ALA A 226 20.13 -10.73 -22.65
N VAL A 227 21.23 -11.45 -22.56
CA VAL A 227 22.57 -10.89 -22.50
C VAL A 227 23.30 -11.36 -23.75
N LEU A 228 23.61 -10.44 -24.65
CA LEU A 228 24.30 -10.70 -25.91
C LEU A 228 25.81 -10.49 -25.71
N LYS A 229 26.65 -11.40 -26.18
CA LYS A 229 28.09 -11.16 -26.24
C LYS A 229 28.38 -10.33 -27.49
N ILE A 230 28.96 -9.15 -27.34
CA ILE A 230 29.34 -8.25 -28.43
C ILE A 230 30.80 -8.50 -28.84
N ASP A 231 31.68 -8.53 -27.84
CA ASP A 231 33.09 -8.90 -27.96
C ASP A 231 33.55 -9.56 -26.64
N ASP A 232 34.87 -9.73 -26.45
CA ASP A 232 35.40 -10.42 -25.27
C ASP A 232 35.25 -9.63 -23.97
N THR A 233 35.05 -8.33 -24.03
CA THR A 233 34.94 -7.42 -22.89
C THR A 233 33.61 -6.71 -22.76
N THR A 234 32.78 -6.76 -23.80
CA THR A 234 31.52 -6.01 -23.90
C THR A 234 30.35 -6.95 -24.08
N TYR A 235 29.34 -6.81 -23.24
CA TYR A 235 28.07 -7.50 -23.38
C TYR A 235 26.94 -6.48 -23.50
N GLU A 236 25.78 -6.93 -24.00
CA GLU A 236 24.59 -6.09 -24.18
C GLU A 236 23.39 -6.73 -23.47
N LEU A 237 22.77 -5.99 -22.56
CA LEU A 237 21.45 -6.32 -22.00
C LEU A 237 20.37 -5.93 -23.00
N ALA A 238 19.67 -6.89 -23.53
CA ALA A 238 18.65 -6.72 -24.56
C ALA A 238 17.39 -7.52 -24.27
N LYS A 239 16.32 -7.28 -25.02
CA LYS A 239 15.10 -8.08 -24.99
C LYS A 239 14.54 -8.26 -23.58
N MET A 240 14.55 -7.21 -22.77
CA MET A 240 14.01 -7.24 -21.42
C MET A 240 12.55 -6.80 -21.40
N GLY A 241 11.68 -7.70 -20.96
CA GLY A 241 10.25 -7.47 -20.85
C GLY A 241 9.67 -8.14 -19.60
N VAL A 242 8.62 -7.55 -19.04
CA VAL A 242 7.85 -8.11 -17.93
C VAL A 242 6.37 -7.90 -18.24
N THR A 243 5.58 -8.98 -18.22
CA THR A 243 4.13 -8.90 -18.50
C THR A 243 3.43 -7.96 -17.52
N GLU A 244 2.39 -7.27 -17.97
CA GLU A 244 1.67 -6.26 -17.18
C GLU A 244 1.16 -6.80 -15.84
N LYS A 245 0.61 -8.01 -15.83
CA LYS A 245 0.08 -8.66 -14.64
C LYS A 245 1.11 -8.89 -13.54
N ALA A 246 2.40 -8.89 -13.89
CA ALA A 246 3.51 -9.12 -12.97
C ALA A 246 4.33 -7.85 -12.67
N GLN A 247 4.00 -6.71 -13.26
CA GLN A 247 4.68 -5.44 -12.99
C GLN A 247 4.53 -4.99 -11.51
N GLY A 248 5.44 -4.14 -11.04
CA GLY A 248 5.46 -3.67 -9.64
C GLY A 248 6.06 -4.66 -8.63
N ARG A 249 6.45 -5.87 -9.05
CA ARG A 249 7.07 -6.93 -8.21
C ARG A 249 8.58 -6.98 -8.31
N GLN A 250 9.23 -5.91 -8.72
CA GLN A 250 10.69 -5.79 -8.90
C GLN A 250 11.33 -6.83 -9.85
N ILE A 251 10.54 -7.47 -10.71
CA ILE A 251 11.03 -8.51 -11.64
C ILE A 251 12.09 -7.97 -12.58
N GLY A 252 11.85 -6.79 -13.18
CA GLY A 252 12.83 -6.14 -14.04
C GLY A 252 14.17 -5.89 -13.33
N LYS A 253 14.13 -5.50 -12.04
CA LYS A 253 15.35 -5.31 -11.22
C LYS A 253 16.08 -6.64 -11.00
N LYS A 254 15.36 -7.73 -10.66
CA LYS A 254 15.97 -9.07 -10.50
C LYS A 254 16.61 -9.54 -11.79
N LEU A 255 15.91 -9.42 -12.93
CA LEU A 255 16.43 -9.79 -14.25
C LEU A 255 17.69 -8.99 -14.63
N ALA A 256 17.66 -7.67 -14.45
CA ALA A 256 18.80 -6.80 -14.74
C ALA A 256 20.01 -7.13 -13.86
N LEU A 257 19.81 -7.36 -12.55
CA LEU A 257 20.89 -7.77 -11.63
C LEU A 257 21.47 -9.15 -12.02
N THR A 258 20.63 -10.09 -12.43
CA THR A 258 21.10 -11.39 -12.93
C THR A 258 21.91 -11.24 -14.21
N ALA A 259 21.48 -10.37 -15.13
CA ALA A 259 22.22 -10.07 -16.34
C ALA A 259 23.59 -9.42 -16.07
N ILE A 260 23.64 -8.48 -15.11
CA ILE A 260 24.88 -7.85 -14.65
C ILE A 260 25.80 -8.93 -14.04
N GLY A 261 25.30 -9.77 -13.15
CA GLY A 261 26.08 -10.85 -12.54
C GLY A 261 26.65 -11.83 -13.57
N TYR A 262 25.85 -12.22 -14.58
CA TYR A 262 26.32 -13.05 -15.67
C TYR A 262 27.43 -12.38 -16.48
N ALA A 263 27.27 -11.11 -16.86
CA ALA A 263 28.30 -10.38 -17.59
C ALA A 263 29.62 -10.32 -16.79
N VAL A 264 29.56 -10.04 -15.49
CA VAL A 264 30.73 -10.05 -14.58
C VAL A 264 31.37 -11.43 -14.54
N GLU A 265 30.60 -12.50 -14.38
CA GLU A 265 31.09 -13.88 -14.37
C GLU A 265 31.81 -14.27 -15.66
N LYS A 266 31.36 -13.71 -16.80
CA LYS A 266 31.99 -13.89 -18.11
C LYS A 266 33.21 -12.99 -18.36
N GLY A 267 33.61 -12.18 -17.37
CA GLY A 267 34.79 -11.30 -17.47
C GLY A 267 34.53 -10.02 -18.28
N ALA A 268 33.25 -9.63 -18.45
CA ALA A 268 32.94 -8.37 -19.11
C ALA A 268 33.46 -7.17 -18.33
N LEU A 269 34.03 -6.22 -19.03
CA LEU A 269 34.41 -4.92 -18.47
C LEU A 269 33.29 -3.89 -18.61
N LYS A 270 32.36 -4.15 -19.53
CA LYS A 270 31.26 -3.23 -19.86
C LYS A 270 29.98 -4.00 -20.17
N LEU A 271 28.87 -3.52 -19.62
CA LEU A 271 27.53 -3.93 -20.03
C LEU A 271 26.80 -2.73 -20.61
N ARG A 272 26.34 -2.83 -21.88
CA ARG A 272 25.57 -1.78 -22.53
C ARG A 272 24.12 -2.20 -22.76
N LEU A 273 23.26 -1.25 -23.03
CA LEU A 273 21.88 -1.50 -23.47
C LEU A 273 21.36 -0.37 -24.33
N TYR A 274 20.40 -0.69 -25.19
CA TYR A 274 19.64 0.30 -25.93
C TYR A 274 18.19 0.38 -25.41
N THR A 275 17.72 1.59 -25.16
CA THR A 275 16.37 1.84 -24.66
C THR A 275 15.77 3.08 -25.33
N SER A 276 14.50 3.37 -25.10
CA SER A 276 13.82 4.53 -25.66
C SER A 276 13.39 5.52 -24.57
N THR A 277 13.39 6.81 -24.90
CA THR A 277 12.85 7.87 -24.03
C THR A 277 11.38 7.65 -23.66
N LYS A 278 10.65 6.87 -24.44
CA LYS A 278 9.24 6.49 -24.15
C LYS A 278 9.10 5.51 -22.98
N LEU A 279 10.19 4.83 -22.59
CA LEU A 279 10.18 3.76 -21.58
C LEU A 279 10.67 4.28 -20.20
N ASN A 280 9.96 5.25 -19.62
CA ASN A 280 10.37 5.91 -18.36
C ASN A 280 10.67 4.93 -17.21
N ALA A 281 9.88 3.86 -17.06
CA ALA A 281 10.10 2.87 -16.02
C ALA A 281 11.44 2.12 -16.20
N ALA A 282 11.79 1.76 -17.44
CA ALA A 282 13.05 1.11 -17.78
C ALA A 282 14.24 2.06 -17.56
N LEU A 283 14.14 3.31 -18.01
CA LEU A 283 15.16 4.34 -17.79
C LEU A 283 15.48 4.55 -16.30
N ASN A 284 14.44 4.69 -15.49
CA ASN A 284 14.61 4.84 -14.04
C ASN A 284 15.27 3.61 -13.41
N LEU A 285 14.89 2.41 -13.84
CA LEU A 285 15.53 1.17 -13.41
C LEU A 285 17.01 1.16 -13.76
N TYR A 286 17.37 1.38 -15.01
CA TYR A 286 18.77 1.34 -15.46
C TYR A 286 19.63 2.40 -14.77
N ARG A 287 19.15 3.63 -14.63
CA ARG A 287 19.83 4.68 -13.84
C ARG A 287 20.04 4.26 -12.39
N SER A 288 19.05 3.63 -11.75
CA SER A 288 19.16 3.14 -10.37
C SER A 288 20.18 2.01 -10.20
N LEU A 289 20.53 1.32 -11.29
CA LEU A 289 21.55 0.27 -11.34
C LEU A 289 22.94 0.78 -11.78
N GLY A 290 23.06 2.10 -12.00
CA GLY A 290 24.35 2.72 -12.33
C GLY A 290 24.64 2.86 -13.83
N PHE A 291 23.69 2.52 -14.71
CA PHE A 291 23.87 2.80 -16.14
C PHE A 291 23.84 4.30 -16.43
N VAL A 292 24.78 4.75 -17.25
CA VAL A 292 24.93 6.15 -17.68
C VAL A 292 24.65 6.26 -19.17
N GLU A 293 23.96 7.30 -19.58
CA GLU A 293 23.64 7.58 -21.00
C GLU A 293 24.90 8.01 -21.75
N VAL A 294 25.15 7.38 -22.92
CA VAL A 294 26.25 7.72 -23.82
C VAL A 294 25.70 8.51 -24.99
N LYS A 295 26.20 9.73 -25.20
CA LYS A 295 25.77 10.62 -26.27
C LYS A 295 26.52 10.32 -27.57
N GLY A 296 25.80 10.39 -28.69
CA GLY A 296 26.43 10.40 -30.04
C GLY A 296 26.51 9.03 -30.72
N GLU A 297 26.06 7.94 -30.11
CA GLU A 297 25.98 6.65 -30.78
C GLU A 297 24.52 6.29 -31.11
N SER A 298 24.24 6.00 -32.38
CA SER A 298 22.97 5.45 -32.87
C SER A 298 23.08 3.94 -33.06
N ASN A 299 21.97 3.24 -32.94
CA ASN A 299 21.92 1.82 -33.35
C ASN A 299 21.24 1.70 -34.70
N ASP A 300 22.02 1.55 -35.75
CA ASP A 300 21.55 1.47 -37.14
C ASP A 300 20.74 0.21 -37.45
N GLN A 301 20.72 -0.77 -36.55
CA GLN A 301 19.94 -2.00 -36.68
C GLN A 301 18.44 -1.79 -36.42
N TYR A 302 18.08 -0.64 -35.80
CA TYR A 302 16.69 -0.30 -35.50
C TYR A 302 16.31 1.05 -36.10
N LYS A 303 15.11 1.11 -36.66
CA LYS A 303 14.52 2.35 -37.19
C LYS A 303 13.93 3.26 -36.09
N ARG A 304 13.64 2.68 -34.93
CA ARG A 304 13.13 3.42 -33.78
C ARG A 304 14.27 4.17 -33.08
N GLU A 305 13.95 5.35 -32.58
CA GLU A 305 14.90 6.14 -31.81
C GLU A 305 15.24 5.45 -30.48
N LEU A 306 16.52 5.17 -30.30
CA LEU A 306 17.07 4.52 -29.12
C LEU A 306 18.22 5.35 -28.55
N ILE A 307 18.37 5.31 -27.25
CA ILE A 307 19.51 5.84 -26.51
C ILE A 307 20.38 4.70 -26.02
N LEU A 308 21.69 4.85 -26.09
CA LEU A 308 22.67 3.94 -25.54
C LEU A 308 22.89 4.29 -24.07
N MET A 309 22.85 3.26 -23.22
CA MET A 309 23.31 3.38 -21.82
C MET A 309 24.37 2.32 -21.53
N GLU A 310 25.37 2.67 -20.73
CA GLU A 310 26.49 1.80 -20.38
C GLU A 310 26.68 1.73 -18.88
N LEU A 311 27.10 0.56 -18.40
CA LEU A 311 27.54 0.28 -17.04
C LEU A 311 28.99 -0.23 -17.11
N ASP A 312 29.90 0.46 -16.44
CA ASP A 312 31.27 0.00 -16.24
C ASP A 312 31.26 -1.09 -15.17
N LEU A 313 31.81 -2.25 -15.48
CA LEU A 313 31.89 -3.43 -14.61
C LEU A 313 33.30 -3.63 -14.01
N LYS A 314 34.23 -2.71 -14.26
CA LYS A 314 35.56 -2.75 -13.63
C LYS A 314 35.36 -2.55 -12.13
N MET A 315 35.81 -3.55 -11.36
CA MET A 315 36.02 -3.42 -9.93
C MET A 315 37.36 -2.73 -9.64
#